data_602867d040d759af51422d0912231ed3
#
_entry.id   602867d040d759af51422d0912231ed3
#
_cell.length_a   1.000
_cell.length_b   1.000
_cell.length_c   1.000
_cell.angle_alpha   90.00
_cell.angle_beta   90.00
_cell.angle_gamma   90.00
#
_symmetry.space_group_name_H-M   'P 1'
#
loop_
_entity.id
_entity.type
_entity.pdbx_description
1 polymer ?
#
loop_
_entity_poly.entity_id
_entity_poly.type
_entity_poly.pdbx_seq_one_letter_code
_entity_poly.pdbx_strand_id
1 'polypeptide(L)'
;MHALRPIFFGVIAMAIVVAVSNVAVGYPINDWITWGALTYPVAFLVTDVMNRSFGASNARKVVYGGFLVGVIFSIWLADIRIALASGTAFLTAQLIDIFVFNKVSQKTWWQAPFISSSLSSAIDTVLFFSIAFIGSELPWVTWAAGDYAIKLAMAMLLLVPFKLVISIITNQAAVVPRDTTP
;
A
#
# COMPACT_ATOMS: atom_id res chain seq x y z
N MET A 1 -17.69 -8.32 -17.94
CA MET A 1 -18.15 -8.35 -16.54
C MET A 1 -17.14 -8.99 -15.57
N HIS A 2 -16.26 -9.93 -15.99
CA HIS A 2 -15.31 -10.62 -15.09
C HIS A 2 -14.23 -9.72 -14.45
N ALA A 3 -13.80 -8.63 -15.09
CA ALA A 3 -12.74 -7.75 -14.57
C ALA A 3 -13.20 -6.76 -13.48
N LEU A 4 -14.49 -6.48 -13.35
CA LEU A 4 -15.01 -5.50 -12.39
C LEU A 4 -15.01 -6.02 -10.95
N ARG A 5 -15.25 -7.31 -10.75
CA ARG A 5 -15.31 -7.92 -9.42
C ARG A 5 -13.98 -7.80 -8.65
N PRO A 6 -12.82 -8.19 -9.22
CA PRO A 6 -11.55 -8.05 -8.51
C PRO A 6 -11.21 -6.59 -8.16
N ILE A 7 -11.49 -5.64 -9.07
CA ILE A 7 -11.26 -4.21 -8.80
C ILE A 7 -12.13 -3.74 -7.64
N PHE A 8 -13.42 -4.11 -7.63
CA PHE A 8 -14.34 -3.74 -6.56
C PHE A 8 -13.85 -4.23 -5.18
N PHE A 9 -13.47 -5.51 -5.08
CA PHE A 9 -12.91 -6.06 -3.83
C PHE A 9 -11.57 -5.42 -3.47
N GLY A 10 -10.73 -5.13 -4.45
CA GLY A 10 -9.46 -4.44 -4.22
C GLY A 10 -9.67 -3.02 -3.70
N VAL A 11 -10.63 -2.26 -4.25
CA VAL A 11 -10.97 -0.92 -3.76
C VAL A 11 -11.53 -0.98 -2.34
N ILE A 12 -12.42 -1.94 -2.03
CA ILE A 12 -12.93 -2.12 -0.67
C ILE A 12 -11.79 -2.45 0.29
N ALA A 13 -10.92 -3.41 -0.06
CA ALA A 13 -9.78 -3.77 0.78
C ALA A 13 -8.87 -2.57 1.03
N MET A 14 -8.52 -1.82 -0.02
CA MET A 14 -7.71 -0.62 0.08
C MET A 14 -8.40 0.45 0.94
N ALA A 15 -9.69 0.67 0.75
CA ALA A 15 -10.48 1.62 1.54
C ALA A 15 -10.48 1.28 3.03
N ILE A 16 -10.67 0.00 3.36
CA ILE A 16 -10.61 -0.48 4.76
C ILE A 16 -9.22 -0.25 5.35
N VAL A 17 -8.16 -0.62 4.62
CA VAL A 17 -6.78 -0.44 5.08
C VAL A 17 -6.49 1.03 5.33
N VAL A 18 -6.82 1.92 4.39
CA VAL A 18 -6.59 3.36 4.52
C VAL A 18 -7.38 3.93 5.69
N ALA A 19 -8.67 3.57 5.83
CA ALA A 19 -9.52 4.04 6.92
C ALA A 19 -8.98 3.58 8.29
N VAL A 20 -8.65 2.29 8.42
CA VAL A 20 -8.08 1.74 9.66
C VAL A 20 -6.74 2.39 9.99
N SER A 21 -5.86 2.58 9.01
CA SER A 21 -4.55 3.20 9.22
C SER A 21 -4.68 4.67 9.64
N ASN A 22 -5.61 5.43 9.05
CA ASN A 22 -5.85 6.81 9.43
C ASN A 22 -6.38 6.95 10.87
N VAL A 23 -7.21 6.03 11.32
CA VAL A 23 -7.62 5.97 12.73
C VAL A 23 -6.45 5.53 13.62
N ALA A 24 -5.75 4.47 13.21
CA ALA A 24 -4.67 3.85 13.97
C ALA A 24 -3.46 4.77 14.18
N VAL A 25 -3.21 5.73 13.29
CA VAL A 25 -2.14 6.71 13.46
C VAL A 25 -2.35 7.60 14.69
N GLY A 26 -3.58 7.82 15.11
CA GLY A 26 -3.91 8.56 16.33
C GLY A 26 -3.64 7.81 17.64
N TYR A 27 -3.25 6.52 17.56
CA TYR A 27 -2.97 5.68 18.73
C TYR A 27 -1.48 5.32 18.77
N PRO A 28 -0.66 6.03 19.57
CA PRO A 28 0.75 5.71 19.73
C PRO A 28 0.93 4.42 20.53
N ILE A 29 1.91 3.60 20.11
CA ILE A 29 2.42 2.46 20.87
C ILE A 29 3.48 2.94 21.86
N ASN A 30 4.31 3.87 21.40
CA ASN A 30 5.34 4.57 22.16
C ASN A 30 5.67 5.91 21.47
N ASP A 31 6.67 6.64 22.01
CA ASP A 31 7.07 7.96 21.48
C ASP A 31 7.57 7.93 20.03
N TRP A 32 7.78 6.75 19.43
CA TRP A 32 8.39 6.56 18.11
C TRP A 32 7.46 5.90 17.09
N ILE A 33 6.44 5.16 17.55
CA ILE A 33 5.67 4.24 16.72
C ILE A 33 4.19 4.38 17.05
N THR A 34 3.37 4.47 16.00
CA THR A 34 1.92 4.38 16.10
C THR A 34 1.41 3.05 15.51
N TRP A 35 0.20 2.65 15.86
CA TRP A 35 -0.47 1.53 15.21
C TRP A 35 -0.64 1.76 13.69
N GLY A 36 -0.70 3.01 13.26
CA GLY A 36 -0.73 3.37 11.85
C GLY A 36 0.51 2.92 11.08
N ALA A 37 1.70 3.02 11.70
CA ALA A 37 2.95 2.56 11.08
C ALA A 37 2.95 1.03 10.79
N LEU A 38 2.20 0.25 11.56
CA LEU A 38 2.05 -1.20 11.36
C LEU A 38 0.93 -1.55 10.37
N THR A 39 -0.12 -0.76 10.31
CA THR A 39 -1.29 -1.05 9.45
C THR A 39 -1.13 -0.52 8.03
N TYR A 40 -0.52 0.64 7.87
CA TYR A 40 -0.34 1.30 6.57
C TYR A 40 0.39 0.45 5.51
N PRO A 41 1.46 -0.31 5.83
CA PRO A 41 2.13 -1.17 4.87
C PRO A 41 1.24 -2.24 4.23
N VAL A 42 0.09 -2.57 4.83
CA VAL A 42 -0.89 -3.48 4.23
C VAL A 42 -1.47 -2.92 2.92
N ALA A 43 -1.44 -1.59 2.72
CA ALA A 43 -1.83 -0.98 1.45
C ALA A 43 -0.92 -1.43 0.29
N PHE A 44 0.39 -1.57 0.52
CA PHE A 44 1.31 -2.12 -0.48
C PHE A 44 0.99 -3.58 -0.79
N LEU A 45 0.67 -4.40 0.22
CA LEU A 45 0.22 -5.77 -0.01
C LEU A 45 -1.00 -5.84 -0.92
N VAL A 46 -2.01 -4.99 -0.70
CA VAL A 46 -3.21 -4.93 -1.56
C VAL A 46 -2.83 -4.57 -2.99
N THR A 47 -1.97 -3.57 -3.17
CA THR A 47 -1.48 -3.14 -4.48
C THR A 47 -0.69 -4.24 -5.18
N ASP A 48 0.24 -4.89 -4.47
CA ASP A 48 1.07 -5.99 -4.99
C ASP A 48 0.22 -7.19 -5.43
N VAL A 49 -0.75 -7.60 -4.61
CA VAL A 49 -1.68 -8.68 -4.94
C VAL A 49 -2.49 -8.33 -6.19
N MET A 50 -3.02 -7.11 -6.26
CA MET A 50 -3.77 -6.65 -7.43
C MET A 50 -2.89 -6.59 -8.68
N ASN A 51 -1.66 -6.10 -8.54
CA ASN A 51 -0.72 -6.00 -9.64
C ASN A 51 -0.30 -7.37 -10.16
N ARG A 52 0.04 -8.30 -9.26
CA ARG A 52 0.46 -9.67 -9.61
C ARG A 52 -0.67 -10.47 -10.26
N SER A 53 -1.89 -10.37 -9.73
CA SER A 53 -3.02 -11.20 -10.15
C SER A 53 -3.81 -10.62 -11.33
N PHE A 54 -3.92 -9.30 -11.41
CA PHE A 54 -4.84 -8.64 -12.35
C PHE A 54 -4.17 -7.54 -13.18
N GLY A 55 -2.86 -7.32 -13.01
CA GLY A 55 -2.04 -6.42 -13.79
C GLY A 55 -2.09 -4.95 -13.33
N ALA A 56 -1.10 -4.17 -13.78
CA ALA A 56 -0.86 -2.80 -13.36
C ALA A 56 -2.03 -1.83 -13.59
N SER A 57 -2.78 -2.02 -14.68
CA SER A 57 -3.94 -1.16 -14.97
C SER A 57 -5.01 -1.27 -13.89
N ASN A 58 -5.30 -2.48 -13.42
CA ASN A 58 -6.30 -2.72 -12.39
C ASN A 58 -5.77 -2.33 -11.00
N ALA A 59 -4.49 -2.56 -10.72
CA ALA A 59 -3.85 -2.07 -9.50
C ALA A 59 -3.94 -0.54 -9.36
N ARG A 60 -3.69 0.22 -10.43
CA ARG A 60 -3.85 1.69 -10.42
C ARG A 60 -5.27 2.13 -10.09
N LYS A 61 -6.30 1.45 -10.62
CA LYS A 61 -7.71 1.76 -10.30
C LYS A 61 -7.99 1.57 -8.80
N VAL A 62 -7.43 0.53 -8.21
CA VAL A 62 -7.55 0.26 -6.76
C VAL A 62 -6.84 1.36 -5.96
N VAL A 63 -5.64 1.78 -6.37
CA VAL A 63 -4.91 2.88 -5.74
C VAL A 63 -5.69 4.19 -5.81
N TYR A 64 -6.24 4.54 -6.96
CA TYR A 64 -7.06 5.77 -7.10
C TYR A 64 -8.33 5.70 -6.24
N GLY A 65 -8.99 4.54 -6.17
CA GLY A 65 -10.14 4.34 -5.28
C GLY A 65 -9.77 4.52 -3.82
N GLY A 66 -8.66 3.93 -3.38
CA GLY A 66 -8.13 4.10 -2.02
C GLY A 66 -7.72 5.54 -1.71
N PHE A 67 -7.10 6.23 -2.67
CA PHE A 67 -6.76 7.64 -2.56
C PHE A 67 -8.00 8.52 -2.31
N LEU A 68 -9.07 8.32 -3.07
CA LEU A 68 -10.32 9.06 -2.87
C LEU A 68 -10.88 8.85 -1.47
N VAL A 69 -10.88 7.62 -0.97
CA VAL A 69 -11.28 7.33 0.41
C VAL A 69 -10.37 8.04 1.41
N GLY A 70 -9.04 7.97 1.22
CA GLY A 70 -8.07 8.66 2.06
C GLY A 70 -8.31 10.16 2.13
N VAL A 71 -8.57 10.80 0.98
CA VAL A 71 -8.88 12.24 0.91
C VAL A 71 -10.15 12.57 1.70
N ILE A 72 -11.24 11.79 1.53
CA ILE A 72 -12.48 12.00 2.25
C ILE A 72 -12.25 11.94 3.77
N PHE A 73 -11.54 10.91 4.25
CA PHE A 73 -11.23 10.81 5.68
C PHE A 73 -10.31 11.94 6.18
N SER A 74 -9.33 12.34 5.38
CA SER A 74 -8.38 13.40 5.75
C SER A 74 -9.05 14.76 5.91
N ILE A 75 -10.06 15.09 5.13
CA ILE A 75 -10.84 16.33 5.25
C ILE A 75 -11.52 16.44 6.63
N TRP A 76 -11.90 15.30 7.21
CA TRP A 76 -12.64 15.26 8.48
C TRP A 76 -11.74 15.14 9.71
N LEU A 77 -10.53 14.58 9.58
CA LEU A 77 -9.75 14.11 10.73
C LEU A 77 -8.35 14.72 10.85
N ALA A 78 -7.81 15.36 9.81
CA ALA A 78 -6.42 15.80 9.82
C ALA A 78 -6.27 17.31 9.60
N ASP A 79 -5.16 17.85 10.12
CA ASP A 79 -4.63 19.14 9.69
C ASP A 79 -4.36 19.13 8.18
N ILE A 80 -4.62 20.24 7.51
CA ILE A 80 -4.49 20.35 6.04
C ILE A 80 -3.09 19.99 5.54
N ARG A 81 -2.05 20.35 6.29
CA ARG A 81 -0.67 20.04 5.93
C ARG A 81 -0.39 18.54 6.01
N ILE A 82 -0.88 17.88 7.06
CA ILE A 82 -0.79 16.43 7.23
C ILE A 82 -1.60 15.71 6.14
N ALA A 83 -2.80 16.18 5.83
CA ALA A 83 -3.62 15.61 4.77
C ALA A 83 -2.95 15.68 3.39
N LEU A 84 -2.34 16.84 3.06
CA LEU A 84 -1.59 17.01 1.81
C LEU A 84 -0.34 16.12 1.78
N ALA A 85 0.40 16.04 2.89
CA ALA A 85 1.56 15.17 3.01
C ALA A 85 1.19 13.70 2.79
N SER A 86 0.17 13.21 3.51
CA SER A 86 -0.31 11.83 3.41
C SER A 86 -0.83 11.51 2.00
N GLY A 87 -1.64 12.38 1.43
CA GLY A 87 -2.20 12.15 0.09
C GLY A 87 -1.12 12.12 -0.98
N THR A 88 -0.17 13.05 -0.94
CA THR A 88 0.94 13.12 -1.90
C THR A 88 1.87 11.91 -1.76
N ALA A 89 2.26 11.57 -0.53
CA ALA A 89 3.12 10.42 -0.25
C ALA A 89 2.44 9.12 -0.69
N PHE A 90 1.19 8.88 -0.26
CA PHE A 90 0.42 7.68 -0.63
C PHE A 90 0.34 7.49 -2.14
N LEU A 91 -0.16 8.50 -2.86
CA LEU A 91 -0.39 8.35 -4.29
C LEU A 91 0.92 8.12 -5.05
N THR A 92 1.95 8.90 -4.73
CA THR A 92 3.27 8.78 -5.36
C THR A 92 3.89 7.42 -5.09
N ALA A 93 3.93 7.00 -3.83
CA ALA A 93 4.55 5.74 -3.43
C ALA A 93 3.82 4.54 -4.06
N GLN A 94 2.50 4.51 -4.03
CA GLN A 94 1.72 3.40 -4.60
C GLN A 94 1.89 3.28 -6.12
N LEU A 95 1.98 4.40 -6.84
CA LEU A 95 2.22 4.37 -8.29
C LEU A 95 3.64 3.92 -8.62
N ILE A 96 4.63 4.34 -7.81
CA ILE A 96 6.01 3.87 -7.93
C ILE A 96 6.11 2.39 -7.61
N ASP A 97 5.40 1.92 -6.59
CA ASP A 97 5.32 0.50 -6.23
C ASP A 97 4.89 -0.34 -7.44
N ILE A 98 3.77 0.01 -8.07
CA ILE A 98 3.29 -0.68 -9.28
C ILE A 98 4.35 -0.67 -10.38
N PHE A 99 5.01 0.47 -10.61
CA PHE A 99 6.03 0.60 -11.64
C PHE A 99 7.25 -0.30 -11.37
N VAL A 100 7.81 -0.23 -10.14
CA VAL A 100 8.97 -1.03 -9.74
C VAL A 100 8.63 -2.52 -9.73
N PHE A 101 7.48 -2.90 -9.18
CA PHE A 101 7.00 -4.28 -9.19
C PHE A 101 7.03 -4.87 -10.59
N ASN A 102 6.48 -4.16 -11.59
CA ASN A 102 6.45 -4.65 -12.97
C ASN A 102 7.85 -4.78 -13.58
N LYS A 103 8.78 -3.89 -13.23
CA LYS A 103 10.18 -3.96 -13.69
C LYS A 103 10.91 -5.21 -13.19
N VAL A 104 10.56 -5.68 -11.98
CA VAL A 104 11.22 -6.83 -11.35
C VAL A 104 10.35 -8.08 -11.29
N SER A 105 9.16 -8.06 -11.88
CA SER A 105 8.15 -9.13 -11.79
C SER A 105 8.59 -10.48 -12.40
N GLN A 106 9.58 -10.47 -13.30
CA GLN A 106 10.16 -11.67 -13.92
C GLN A 106 11.12 -12.43 -13.00
N LYS A 107 11.44 -11.87 -11.84
CA LYS A 107 12.29 -12.50 -10.83
C LYS A 107 11.49 -13.48 -9.96
N THR A 108 12.13 -13.99 -8.91
CA THR A 108 11.47 -14.86 -7.92
C THR A 108 10.23 -14.20 -7.29
N TRP A 109 9.28 -15.03 -6.87
CA TRP A 109 7.97 -14.60 -6.39
C TRP A 109 8.00 -13.52 -5.30
N TRP A 110 9.03 -13.53 -4.42
CA TRP A 110 9.18 -12.60 -3.30
C TRP A 110 9.93 -11.31 -3.65
N GLN A 111 10.78 -11.33 -4.69
CA GLN A 111 11.64 -10.19 -5.03
C GLN A 111 10.83 -9.00 -5.54
N ALA A 112 9.79 -9.25 -6.33
CA ALA A 112 8.96 -8.16 -6.84
C ALA A 112 8.28 -7.41 -5.70
N PRO A 113 7.45 -8.02 -4.83
CA PRO A 113 6.79 -7.29 -3.76
C PRO A 113 7.78 -6.71 -2.75
N PHE A 114 8.87 -7.40 -2.41
CA PHE A 114 9.83 -6.89 -1.45
C PHE A 114 10.59 -5.65 -1.96
N ILE A 115 11.10 -5.70 -3.19
CA ILE A 115 11.87 -4.59 -3.77
C ILE A 115 10.97 -3.39 -4.04
N SER A 116 9.77 -3.61 -4.60
CA SER A 116 8.85 -2.52 -4.88
C SER A 116 8.39 -1.83 -3.60
N SER A 117 7.89 -2.58 -2.62
CA SER A 117 7.41 -2.04 -1.35
C SER A 117 8.53 -1.38 -0.53
N SER A 118 9.76 -1.93 -0.54
CA SER A 118 10.90 -1.30 0.16
C SER A 118 11.25 0.06 -0.44
N LEU A 119 11.38 0.13 -1.77
CA LEU A 119 11.72 1.39 -2.45
C LEU A 119 10.60 2.42 -2.33
N SER A 120 9.37 1.99 -2.53
CA SER A 120 8.20 2.86 -2.46
C SER A 120 7.96 3.38 -1.05
N SER A 121 8.20 2.56 -0.03
CA SER A 121 8.14 2.98 1.37
C SER A 121 9.20 4.03 1.72
N ALA A 122 10.41 3.96 1.14
CA ALA A 122 11.41 4.99 1.33
C ALA A 122 10.92 6.34 0.78
N ILE A 123 10.35 6.34 -0.42
CA ILE A 123 9.80 7.53 -1.07
C ILE A 123 8.60 8.07 -0.29
N ASP A 124 7.69 7.19 0.14
CA ASP A 124 6.55 7.55 0.98
C ASP A 124 7.01 8.27 2.25
N THR A 125 7.93 7.68 2.98
CA THR A 125 8.47 8.24 4.23
C THR A 125 9.14 9.61 4.01
N VAL A 126 10.00 9.72 2.99
CA VAL A 126 10.68 10.99 2.68
C VAL A 126 9.65 12.06 2.31
N LEU A 127 8.70 11.76 1.45
CA LEU A 127 7.67 12.73 1.03
C LEU A 127 6.78 13.13 2.22
N PHE A 128 6.27 12.16 2.96
CA PHE A 128 5.40 12.44 4.08
C PHE A 128 6.07 13.33 5.12
N PHE A 129 7.21 12.90 5.65
CA PHE A 129 7.87 13.63 6.72
C PHE A 129 8.41 14.99 6.27
N SER A 130 8.91 15.10 5.04
CA SER A 130 9.36 16.37 4.50
C SER A 130 8.21 17.37 4.36
N ILE A 131 7.08 16.97 3.76
CA ILE A 131 5.93 17.87 3.56
C ILE A 131 5.29 18.22 4.90
N ALA A 132 5.12 17.23 5.78
CA ALA A 132 4.46 17.41 7.05
C ALA A 132 5.25 18.26 8.05
N PHE A 133 6.59 18.09 8.11
CA PHE A 133 7.36 18.56 9.25
C PHE A 133 8.56 19.46 8.90
N ILE A 134 8.90 19.69 7.62
CA ILE A 134 9.99 20.60 7.27
C ILE A 134 9.71 22.01 7.85
N GLY A 135 10.72 22.58 8.52
CA GLY A 135 10.58 23.86 9.20
C GLY A 135 9.96 23.79 10.60
N SER A 136 9.66 22.59 11.12
CA SER A 136 9.32 22.39 12.54
C SER A 136 10.58 22.11 13.37
N GLU A 137 10.48 22.37 14.69
CA GLU A 137 11.56 22.02 15.64
C GLU A 137 11.54 20.54 16.07
N LEU A 138 10.61 19.75 15.52
CA LEU A 138 10.44 18.34 15.87
C LEU A 138 11.57 17.48 15.27
N PRO A 139 11.99 16.39 15.93
CA PRO A 139 13.04 15.49 15.43
C PRO A 139 12.51 14.55 14.33
N TRP A 140 11.87 15.12 13.30
CA TRP A 140 11.15 14.38 12.28
C TRP A 140 12.04 13.46 11.42
N VAL A 141 13.33 13.78 11.28
CA VAL A 141 14.27 12.91 10.56
C VAL A 141 14.46 11.59 11.29
N THR A 142 14.54 11.62 12.63
CA THR A 142 14.63 10.42 13.45
C THR A 142 13.33 9.60 13.36
N TRP A 143 12.18 10.27 13.38
CA TRP A 143 10.88 9.60 13.19
C TRP A 143 10.77 8.98 11.82
N ALA A 144 11.21 9.66 10.76
CA ALA A 144 11.23 9.12 9.41
C ALA A 144 12.11 7.85 9.31
N ALA A 145 13.26 7.84 9.95
CA ALA A 145 14.14 6.67 9.99
C ALA A 145 13.46 5.48 10.70
N GLY A 146 12.80 5.73 11.83
CA GLY A 146 12.03 4.71 12.57
C GLY A 146 10.85 4.17 11.76
N ASP A 147 10.06 5.04 11.15
CA ASP A 147 8.94 4.68 10.28
C ASP A 147 9.40 3.80 9.11
N TYR A 148 10.49 4.18 8.43
CA TYR A 148 11.02 3.38 7.34
C TYR A 148 11.53 2.02 7.79
N ALA A 149 12.21 1.94 8.94
CA ALA A 149 12.67 0.66 9.49
C ALA A 149 11.50 -0.30 9.74
N ILE A 150 10.39 0.21 10.29
CA ILE A 150 9.17 -0.58 10.48
C ILE A 150 8.56 -1.01 9.14
N LYS A 151 8.46 -0.12 8.17
CA LYS A 151 7.95 -0.44 6.83
C LYS A 151 8.76 -1.54 6.16
N LEU A 152 10.10 -1.54 6.32
CA LEU A 152 10.96 -2.63 5.83
C LEU A 152 10.66 -3.96 6.52
N ALA A 153 10.53 -3.96 7.85
CA ALA A 153 10.16 -5.17 8.59
C ALA A 153 8.78 -5.69 8.15
N MET A 154 7.81 -4.81 7.99
CA MET A 154 6.49 -5.16 7.49
C MET A 154 6.52 -5.67 6.05
N ALA A 155 7.34 -5.09 5.16
CA ALA A 155 7.51 -5.59 3.80
C ALA A 155 8.00 -7.05 3.77
N MET A 156 8.90 -7.44 4.69
CA MET A 156 9.31 -8.83 4.86
C MET A 156 8.18 -9.72 5.41
N LEU A 157 7.50 -9.29 6.47
CA LEU A 157 6.43 -10.06 7.10
C LEU A 157 5.25 -10.28 6.15
N LEU A 158 4.91 -9.29 5.35
CA LEU A 158 3.79 -9.34 4.40
C LEU A 158 4.05 -10.22 3.18
N LEU A 159 5.27 -10.72 2.96
CA LEU A 159 5.55 -11.75 1.95
C LEU A 159 4.78 -13.04 2.21
N VAL A 160 4.56 -13.39 3.48
CA VAL A 160 3.80 -14.61 3.84
C VAL A 160 2.35 -14.51 3.36
N PRO A 161 1.54 -13.53 3.81
CA PRO A 161 0.17 -13.39 3.32
C PRO A 161 0.12 -13.13 1.81
N PHE A 162 1.08 -12.41 1.21
CA PHE A 162 1.16 -12.24 -0.24
C PHE A 162 1.20 -13.59 -0.95
N LYS A 163 2.13 -14.48 -0.56
CA LYS A 163 2.26 -15.82 -1.16
C LYS A 163 0.98 -16.65 -1.00
N LEU A 164 0.36 -16.61 0.17
CA LEU A 164 -0.88 -17.34 0.45
C LEU A 164 -2.02 -16.86 -0.45
N VAL A 165 -2.24 -15.55 -0.52
CA VAL A 165 -3.33 -14.99 -1.34
C VAL A 165 -3.11 -15.28 -2.82
N ILE A 166 -1.89 -15.12 -3.35
CA ILE A 166 -1.58 -15.43 -4.74
C ILE A 166 -1.82 -16.92 -5.03
N SER A 167 -1.43 -17.82 -4.14
CA SER A 167 -1.66 -19.26 -4.34
C SER A 167 -3.16 -19.60 -4.40
N ILE A 168 -3.98 -18.98 -3.55
CA ILE A 168 -5.43 -19.18 -3.56
C ILE A 168 -6.04 -18.70 -4.87
N ILE A 169 -5.68 -17.49 -5.32
CA ILE A 169 -6.20 -16.90 -6.56
C ILE A 169 -5.80 -17.77 -7.77
N THR A 170 -4.55 -18.23 -7.83
CA THR A 170 -4.06 -19.05 -8.93
C THR A 170 -4.75 -20.42 -8.96
N ASN A 171 -4.95 -21.05 -7.80
CA ASN A 171 -5.64 -22.34 -7.72
C ASN A 171 -7.11 -22.22 -8.14
N GLN A 172 -7.80 -21.16 -7.75
CA GLN A 172 -9.19 -20.93 -8.18
C GLN A 172 -9.30 -20.72 -9.69
N ALA A 173 -8.32 -20.01 -10.29
CA ALA A 173 -8.29 -19.82 -11.75
C ALA A 173 -8.04 -21.13 -12.52
N ALA A 174 -7.34 -22.09 -11.92
CA ALA A 174 -7.07 -23.41 -12.53
C ALA A 174 -8.28 -24.36 -12.46
N VAL A 175 -9.18 -24.16 -11.52
CA VAL A 175 -10.38 -25.03 -11.30
C VAL A 175 -11.57 -24.64 -12.19
N VAL A 176 -11.61 -23.41 -12.71
CA VAL A 176 -12.68 -23.00 -13.65
C VAL A 176 -12.40 -23.65 -15.00
N PRO A 177 -13.26 -24.59 -15.49
CA PRO A 177 -13.10 -25.19 -16.81
C PRO A 177 -13.10 -24.05 -17.85
N ARG A 178 -12.12 -24.07 -18.76
CA ARG A 178 -12.25 -23.28 -19.98
C ARG A 178 -13.39 -23.90 -20.77
N ASP A 179 -14.54 -23.21 -20.81
CA ASP A 179 -15.59 -23.57 -21.74
C ASP A 179 -14.97 -23.63 -23.13
N THR A 180 -14.72 -24.86 -23.58
CA THR A 180 -14.40 -25.13 -24.97
C THR A 180 -15.73 -25.11 -25.71
N THR A 181 -16.22 -23.92 -26.03
CA THR A 181 -17.27 -23.80 -27.05
C THR A 181 -16.62 -23.96 -28.42
N PRO A 182 -17.12 -24.89 -29.25
CA PRO A 182 -16.61 -25.10 -30.61
C PRO A 182 -16.91 -23.92 -31.54
#